data_970ac500c683dc95effd7cf01670dc92
#
_entry.id   970ac500c683dc95effd7cf01670dc92
#
_cell.length_a   1.000
_cell.length_b   1.000
_cell.length_c   1.000
_cell.angle_alpha   90.00
_cell.angle_beta   90.00
_cell.angle_gamma   90.00
#
_symmetry.space_group_name_H-M   'P 1'
#
loop_
_entity.id
_entity.type
_entity.pdbx_description
1 polymer ?
#
loop_
_entity_poly.entity_id
_entity_poly.type
_entity_poly.pdbx_seq_one_letter_code
_entity_poly.pdbx_strand_id
1 'polypeptide(L)'
;SHGLSDDELEIMLNKARETGLLNKAFFYVWDEPTKTNEYEQIKTLSDRIHRYAPEAKVLTTFYCGPTDGEHKDDLFAVFDILNGATSIYCTGVWALQDNENRSKQCKAKLKSGQEWWSYVCMSNTPGLASNSTAIGNRATMWRNYKEQNSGFLYWVVNGFASVYPLRPRPELPEGDGILIYPGESFGTNKICTSVRLERWRDGAEDYDMLVLYEKKLGRSAALSLLNNVYKSPSNYTDQSKYALALRKNLIENITE
;
A
#
# COMPACT_ATOMS: atom_id res chain seq x y z
N SER A 1 -3.25 19.75 -0.60
CA SER A 1 -4.13 20.44 -1.59
C SER A 1 -5.28 21.22 -0.95
N HIS A 2 -5.74 20.84 0.24
CA HIS A 2 -6.88 21.51 0.91
C HIS A 2 -6.60 22.98 1.32
N GLY A 3 -5.38 23.39 1.47
CA GLY A 3 -5.01 24.75 1.89
C GLY A 3 -4.46 25.65 0.80
N LEU A 4 -4.24 25.14 -0.43
CA LEU A 4 -3.68 25.93 -1.53
C LEU A 4 -4.79 26.68 -2.28
N SER A 5 -4.53 27.94 -2.66
CA SER A 5 -5.32 28.65 -3.66
C SER A 5 -5.19 27.96 -5.03
N ASP A 6 -6.05 28.33 -5.99
CA ASP A 6 -5.95 27.79 -7.35
C ASP A 6 -4.63 28.19 -8.03
N ASP A 7 -4.19 29.43 -7.83
CA ASP A 7 -2.91 29.91 -8.38
C ASP A 7 -1.71 29.16 -7.81
N GLU A 8 -1.69 28.92 -6.49
CA GLU A 8 -0.62 28.14 -5.83
C GLU A 8 -0.62 26.68 -6.30
N LEU A 9 -1.80 26.09 -6.49
CA LEU A 9 -1.92 24.73 -7.01
C LEU A 9 -1.40 24.65 -8.45
N GLU A 10 -1.74 25.59 -9.30
CA GLU A 10 -1.29 25.66 -10.69
C GLU A 10 0.23 25.81 -10.75
N ILE A 11 0.80 26.73 -9.96
CA ILE A 11 2.27 26.95 -9.89
C ILE A 11 2.97 25.66 -9.44
N MET A 12 2.47 25.01 -8.41
CA MET A 12 3.03 23.75 -7.90
C MET A 12 3.00 22.64 -8.96
N LEU A 13 1.87 22.46 -9.63
CA LEU A 13 1.68 21.43 -10.67
C LEU A 13 2.59 21.68 -11.87
N ASN A 14 2.67 22.95 -12.34
CA ASN A 14 3.55 23.33 -13.44
C ASN A 14 5.01 23.07 -13.05
N LYS A 15 5.43 23.42 -11.84
CA LYS A 15 6.79 23.16 -11.37
C LYS A 15 7.10 21.67 -11.29
N ALA A 16 6.15 20.87 -10.80
CA ALA A 16 6.28 19.41 -10.76
C ALA A 16 6.42 18.80 -12.17
N ARG A 17 5.68 19.35 -13.14
CA ARG A 17 5.77 18.94 -14.56
C ARG A 17 7.11 19.27 -15.16
N GLU A 18 7.58 20.52 -15.03
CA GLU A 18 8.88 20.99 -15.53
C GLU A 18 10.07 20.18 -15.00
N THR A 19 9.99 19.76 -13.74
CA THR A 19 11.06 18.99 -13.09
C THR A 19 10.92 17.47 -13.29
N GLY A 20 9.89 16.99 -14.01
CA GLY A 20 9.62 15.57 -14.23
C GLY A 20 9.15 14.83 -12.96
N LEU A 21 8.74 15.55 -11.92
CA LEU A 21 8.24 14.94 -10.69
C LEU A 21 6.76 14.56 -10.75
N LEU A 22 5.98 15.21 -11.61
CA LEU A 22 4.53 14.98 -11.67
C LEU A 22 4.18 13.53 -12.02
N ASN A 23 4.94 12.89 -12.90
CA ASN A 23 4.76 11.49 -13.28
C ASN A 23 5.19 10.48 -12.20
N LYS A 24 5.87 10.94 -11.15
CA LYS A 24 6.29 10.15 -9.98
C LYS A 24 5.48 10.48 -8.73
N ALA A 25 4.59 11.47 -8.81
CA ALA A 25 3.77 11.95 -7.71
C ALA A 25 2.34 11.41 -7.80
N PHE A 26 1.69 11.39 -6.67
CA PHE A 26 0.24 11.25 -6.57
C PHE A 26 -0.30 12.22 -5.52
N PHE A 27 -1.57 12.58 -5.68
CA PHE A 27 -2.27 13.46 -4.75
C PHE A 27 -3.17 12.62 -3.86
N TYR A 28 -2.88 12.63 -2.56
CA TYR A 28 -3.70 11.99 -1.54
C TYR A 28 -4.71 13.03 -1.04
N VAL A 29 -5.92 12.98 -1.55
CA VAL A 29 -6.91 14.05 -1.34
C VAL A 29 -7.86 13.78 -0.19
N TRP A 30 -8.05 12.53 0.19
CA TRP A 30 -8.96 12.11 1.26
C TRP A 30 -8.54 10.78 1.85
N ASP A 31 -8.70 10.67 3.18
CA ASP A 31 -8.39 9.44 3.93
C ASP A 31 -9.68 8.70 4.30
N GLU A 32 -9.83 7.47 3.81
CA GLU A 32 -10.86 6.51 4.18
C GLU A 32 -12.30 7.08 4.16
N PRO A 33 -12.83 7.51 2.99
CA PRO A 33 -14.20 8.02 2.88
C PRO A 33 -15.20 6.92 3.25
N THR A 34 -16.21 7.29 4.02
CA THR A 34 -17.27 6.38 4.47
C THR A 34 -18.67 6.87 4.11
N LYS A 35 -18.84 8.12 3.69
CA LYS A 35 -20.15 8.70 3.38
C LYS A 35 -20.21 9.24 1.97
N THR A 36 -21.39 9.19 1.38
CA THR A 36 -21.64 9.67 0.00
C THR A 36 -21.13 11.10 -0.23
N ASN A 37 -21.33 12.00 0.72
CA ASN A 37 -20.83 13.38 0.59
C ASN A 37 -19.30 13.49 0.59
N GLU A 38 -18.57 12.56 1.21
CA GLU A 38 -17.11 12.53 1.19
C GLU A 38 -16.60 12.11 -0.20
N TYR A 39 -17.26 11.17 -0.84
CA TYR A 39 -16.96 10.80 -2.24
C TYR A 39 -17.19 11.97 -3.21
N GLU A 40 -18.24 12.78 -3.02
CA GLU A 40 -18.46 13.98 -3.83
C GLU A 40 -17.37 15.04 -3.60
N GLN A 41 -16.86 15.17 -2.37
CA GLN A 41 -15.72 16.05 -2.10
C GLN A 41 -14.43 15.56 -2.77
N ILE A 42 -14.18 14.25 -2.79
CA ILE A 42 -13.04 13.65 -3.51
C ILE A 42 -13.12 14.03 -5.01
N LYS A 43 -14.29 13.87 -5.63
CA LYS A 43 -14.50 14.26 -7.03
C LYS A 43 -14.19 15.75 -7.26
N THR A 44 -14.74 16.62 -6.41
CA THR A 44 -14.49 18.06 -6.48
C THR A 44 -13.01 18.42 -6.38
N LEU A 45 -12.29 17.79 -5.45
CA LEU A 45 -10.84 18.01 -5.26
C LEU A 45 -10.03 17.46 -6.43
N SER A 46 -10.41 16.31 -6.94
CA SER A 46 -9.79 15.70 -8.11
C SER A 46 -9.98 16.56 -9.36
N ASP A 47 -11.21 17.02 -9.62
CA ASP A 47 -11.52 17.90 -10.74
C ASP A 47 -10.72 19.21 -10.68
N ARG A 48 -10.52 19.73 -9.46
CA ARG A 48 -9.68 20.91 -9.23
C ARG A 48 -8.22 20.66 -9.62
N ILE A 49 -7.67 19.50 -9.30
CA ILE A 49 -6.30 19.11 -9.68
C ILE A 49 -6.23 18.88 -11.19
N HIS A 50 -7.16 18.11 -11.74
CA HIS A 50 -7.17 17.74 -13.15
C HIS A 50 -7.43 18.92 -14.08
N ARG A 51 -8.01 20.03 -13.60
CA ARG A 51 -8.15 21.29 -14.37
C ARG A 51 -6.78 21.82 -14.81
N TYR A 52 -5.77 21.71 -13.98
CA TYR A 52 -4.41 22.21 -14.24
C TYR A 52 -3.43 21.11 -14.68
N ALA A 53 -3.69 19.87 -14.28
CA ALA A 53 -2.87 18.71 -14.62
C ALA A 53 -3.73 17.46 -14.82
N PRO A 54 -4.32 17.28 -16.03
CA PRO A 54 -5.17 16.11 -16.33
C PRO A 54 -4.46 14.76 -16.16
N GLU A 55 -3.11 14.76 -16.27
CA GLU A 55 -2.25 13.60 -16.10
C GLU A 55 -1.92 13.27 -14.64
N ALA A 56 -2.25 14.14 -13.68
CA ALA A 56 -1.93 13.96 -12.27
C ALA A 56 -2.66 12.74 -11.69
N LYS A 57 -1.94 11.90 -10.95
CA LYS A 57 -2.54 10.76 -10.28
C LYS A 57 -3.16 11.16 -8.96
N VAL A 58 -4.39 10.71 -8.71
CA VAL A 58 -5.10 10.88 -7.44
C VAL A 58 -5.24 9.52 -6.77
N LEU A 59 -4.83 9.44 -5.49
CA LEU A 59 -4.94 8.26 -4.65
C LEU A 59 -6.08 8.43 -3.65
N THR A 60 -6.89 7.39 -3.50
CA THR A 60 -7.90 7.27 -2.43
C THR A 60 -7.72 5.96 -1.69
N THR A 61 -7.59 6.04 -0.36
CA THR A 61 -7.64 4.87 0.53
C THR A 61 -9.09 4.55 0.88
N PHE A 62 -9.41 3.26 1.04
CA PHE A 62 -10.73 2.83 1.51
C PHE A 62 -10.69 1.39 2.03
N TYR A 63 -11.59 1.04 2.93
CA TYR A 63 -11.73 -0.31 3.49
C TYR A 63 -13.18 -0.80 3.54
N CYS A 64 -14.12 0.04 3.19
CA CYS A 64 -15.55 -0.29 3.06
C CYS A 64 -16.15 0.49 1.91
N GLY A 65 -17.38 0.17 1.54
CA GLY A 65 -18.21 1.01 0.71
C GLY A 65 -18.83 2.17 1.51
N PRO A 66 -19.64 3.02 0.88
CA PRO A 66 -20.40 4.05 1.57
C PRO A 66 -21.24 3.46 2.69
N THR A 67 -21.33 4.17 3.82
CA THR A 67 -22.21 3.76 4.95
C THR A 67 -23.64 4.28 4.79
N ASP A 68 -23.89 5.06 3.75
CA ASP A 68 -25.18 5.65 3.39
C ASP A 68 -25.45 5.60 1.88
N GLY A 69 -26.65 6.02 1.46
CA GLY A 69 -27.03 6.12 0.06
C GLY A 69 -27.28 4.79 -0.64
N GLU A 70 -27.32 4.83 -1.97
CA GLU A 70 -27.69 3.70 -2.84
C GLU A 70 -26.68 2.55 -2.78
N HIS A 71 -25.39 2.88 -2.61
CA HIS A 71 -24.29 1.91 -2.61
C HIS A 71 -23.84 1.52 -1.19
N LYS A 72 -24.74 1.62 -0.23
CA LYS A 72 -24.42 1.30 1.17
C LYS A 72 -23.82 -0.09 1.31
N ASP A 73 -22.70 -0.15 2.06
CA ASP A 73 -21.94 -1.37 2.39
C ASP A 73 -21.33 -2.12 1.20
N ASP A 74 -21.37 -1.55 -0.01
CA ASP A 74 -20.72 -2.14 -1.20
C ASP A 74 -19.31 -1.60 -1.40
N LEU A 75 -18.31 -2.39 -0.97
CA LEU A 75 -16.89 -2.08 -1.16
C LEU A 75 -16.53 -1.83 -2.64
N PHE A 76 -17.13 -2.59 -3.55
CA PHE A 76 -16.76 -2.57 -4.97
C PHE A 76 -17.39 -1.38 -5.71
N ALA A 77 -18.45 -0.80 -5.16
CA ALA A 77 -19.03 0.42 -5.72
C ALA A 77 -18.07 1.62 -5.69
N VAL A 78 -17.09 1.63 -4.77
CA VAL A 78 -16.09 2.71 -4.68
C VAL A 78 -15.36 2.93 -6.00
N PHE A 79 -15.06 1.84 -6.73
CA PHE A 79 -14.40 1.93 -8.05
C PHE A 79 -15.26 2.64 -9.10
N ASP A 80 -16.58 2.43 -9.06
CA ASP A 80 -17.52 3.06 -9.99
C ASP A 80 -17.84 4.50 -9.57
N ILE A 81 -18.03 4.74 -8.28
CA ILE A 81 -18.32 6.07 -7.70
C ILE A 81 -17.17 7.04 -7.99
N LEU A 82 -15.93 6.62 -7.84
CA LEU A 82 -14.74 7.45 -8.02
C LEU A 82 -14.09 7.32 -9.40
N ASN A 83 -14.79 6.69 -10.35
CA ASN A 83 -14.28 6.56 -11.70
C ASN A 83 -14.10 7.95 -12.34
N GLY A 84 -12.90 8.20 -12.89
CA GLY A 84 -12.51 9.51 -13.43
C GLY A 84 -11.91 10.46 -12.39
N ALA A 85 -12.24 10.31 -11.11
CA ALA A 85 -11.65 11.11 -10.02
C ALA A 85 -10.42 10.47 -9.40
N THR A 86 -10.41 9.14 -9.26
CA THR A 86 -9.30 8.39 -8.65
C THR A 86 -8.60 7.54 -9.71
N SER A 87 -7.29 7.62 -9.74
CA SER A 87 -6.43 6.78 -10.59
C SER A 87 -5.70 5.67 -9.80
N ILE A 88 -5.52 5.83 -8.49
CA ILE A 88 -4.89 4.85 -7.60
C ILE A 88 -5.88 4.48 -6.50
N TYR A 89 -6.49 3.32 -6.62
CA TYR A 89 -7.39 2.76 -5.61
C TYR A 89 -6.59 1.97 -4.59
N CYS A 90 -6.56 2.43 -3.33
CA CYS A 90 -5.75 1.84 -2.28
C CYS A 90 -6.64 1.20 -1.21
N THR A 91 -6.73 -0.14 -1.20
CA THR A 91 -7.63 -0.89 -0.32
C THR A 91 -6.95 -1.34 0.95
N GLY A 92 -7.60 -1.17 2.11
CA GLY A 92 -7.18 -1.82 3.34
C GLY A 92 -7.22 -3.35 3.20
N VAL A 93 -6.14 -4.04 3.55
CA VAL A 93 -6.05 -5.51 3.38
C VAL A 93 -7.12 -6.27 4.16
N TRP A 94 -7.62 -5.71 5.27
CA TRP A 94 -8.69 -6.32 6.06
C TRP A 94 -10.05 -6.27 5.37
N ALA A 95 -10.28 -5.30 4.47
CA ALA A 95 -11.49 -5.26 3.65
C ALA A 95 -11.58 -6.44 2.67
N LEU A 96 -10.42 -6.96 2.25
CA LEU A 96 -10.34 -8.11 1.37
C LEU A 96 -10.52 -9.43 2.12
N GLN A 97 -10.32 -9.40 3.45
CA GLN A 97 -10.30 -10.60 4.29
C GLN A 97 -9.25 -11.61 3.80
N ASP A 98 -9.39 -12.89 4.10
CA ASP A 98 -8.61 -13.98 3.49
C ASP A 98 -9.37 -14.55 2.28
N ASN A 99 -9.78 -13.67 1.35
CA ASN A 99 -10.66 -14.01 0.24
C ASN A 99 -10.07 -13.57 -1.10
N GLU A 100 -9.46 -14.50 -1.79
CA GLU A 100 -8.86 -14.30 -3.11
C GLU A 100 -9.86 -13.79 -4.16
N ASN A 101 -11.16 -14.13 -4.04
CA ASN A 101 -12.18 -13.64 -4.96
C ASN A 101 -12.42 -12.14 -4.79
N ARG A 102 -12.31 -11.59 -3.58
CA ARG A 102 -12.45 -10.14 -3.36
C ARG A 102 -11.31 -9.38 -4.04
N SER A 103 -10.08 -9.87 -3.95
CA SER A 103 -8.94 -9.31 -4.68
C SER A 103 -9.14 -9.34 -6.20
N LYS A 104 -9.65 -10.47 -6.73
CA LYS A 104 -10.00 -10.59 -8.14
C LYS A 104 -11.10 -9.61 -8.56
N GLN A 105 -12.11 -9.40 -7.72
CA GLN A 105 -13.19 -8.43 -7.98
C GLN A 105 -12.67 -6.99 -8.00
N CYS A 106 -11.81 -6.60 -7.03
CA CYS A 106 -11.15 -5.29 -7.06
C CYS A 106 -10.41 -5.07 -8.38
N LYS A 107 -9.60 -6.06 -8.78
CA LYS A 107 -8.83 -5.99 -10.01
C LYS A 107 -9.73 -5.89 -11.25
N ALA A 108 -10.84 -6.63 -11.29
CA ALA A 108 -11.79 -6.60 -12.40
C ALA A 108 -12.52 -5.26 -12.56
N LYS A 109 -12.58 -4.45 -11.51
CA LYS A 109 -13.17 -3.11 -11.55
C LYS A 109 -12.26 -2.03 -12.14
N LEU A 110 -10.94 -2.30 -12.21
CA LEU A 110 -9.98 -1.32 -12.75
C LEU A 110 -10.21 -1.08 -14.23
N LYS A 111 -10.11 0.19 -14.62
CA LYS A 111 -10.13 0.65 -16.02
C LYS A 111 -8.71 0.95 -16.48
N SER A 112 -8.54 1.12 -17.79
CA SER A 112 -7.23 1.46 -18.38
C SER A 112 -6.62 2.68 -17.71
N GLY A 113 -5.36 2.60 -17.33
CA GLY A 113 -4.62 3.67 -16.64
C GLY A 113 -4.83 3.74 -15.14
N GLN A 114 -5.74 2.94 -14.58
CA GLN A 114 -5.95 2.87 -13.13
C GLN A 114 -5.05 1.83 -12.48
N GLU A 115 -4.66 2.10 -11.23
CA GLU A 115 -3.82 1.24 -10.41
C GLU A 115 -4.58 0.76 -9.17
N TRP A 116 -4.24 -0.44 -8.72
CA TRP A 116 -4.71 -0.96 -7.46
C TRP A 116 -3.54 -1.19 -6.50
N TRP A 117 -3.61 -0.49 -5.36
CA TRP A 117 -2.67 -0.62 -4.25
C TRP A 117 -3.37 -1.22 -3.04
N SER A 118 -2.58 -1.68 -2.09
CA SER A 118 -3.08 -2.07 -0.77
C SER A 118 -2.33 -1.34 0.34
N TYR A 119 -2.95 -1.26 1.52
CA TYR A 119 -2.29 -0.74 2.71
C TYR A 119 -2.59 -1.58 3.94
N VAL A 120 -1.71 -1.50 4.93
CA VAL A 120 -1.87 -2.12 6.24
C VAL A 120 -1.77 -1.07 7.34
N CYS A 121 -2.46 -1.34 8.43
CA CYS A 121 -2.33 -0.64 9.70
C CYS A 121 -2.75 -1.58 10.82
N MET A 122 -2.64 -1.14 12.05
CA MET A 122 -3.05 -1.93 13.21
C MET A 122 -2.35 -3.31 13.25
N SER A 123 -3.03 -4.34 13.70
CA SER A 123 -2.51 -5.71 13.85
C SER A 123 -2.89 -6.64 12.69
N ASN A 124 -2.83 -6.15 11.44
CA ASN A 124 -3.09 -7.00 10.29
C ASN A 124 -2.09 -8.17 10.19
N THR A 125 -2.52 -9.26 9.58
CA THR A 125 -1.69 -10.45 9.33
C THR A 125 -1.79 -10.81 7.83
N PRO A 126 -0.67 -10.83 7.09
CA PRO A 126 0.65 -10.32 7.45
C PRO A 126 0.63 -8.80 7.68
N GLY A 127 1.52 -8.25 8.50
CA GLY A 127 1.51 -6.85 8.89
C GLY A 127 2.84 -6.30 9.40
N LEU A 128 2.81 -5.03 9.84
CA LEU A 128 4.01 -4.27 10.23
C LEU A 128 4.04 -3.82 11.70
N ALA A 129 3.01 -4.14 12.50
CA ALA A 129 3.02 -3.87 13.94
C ALA A 129 4.01 -4.79 14.68
N SER A 130 4.37 -4.47 15.92
CA SER A 130 5.40 -5.20 16.68
C SER A 130 5.03 -6.64 17.04
N ASN A 131 3.74 -6.96 17.03
CA ASN A 131 3.23 -8.31 17.23
C ASN A 131 3.32 -9.20 15.97
N SER A 132 3.69 -8.64 14.82
CA SER A 132 3.93 -9.42 13.60
C SER A 132 5.26 -10.13 13.66
N THR A 133 5.31 -11.38 13.17
CA THR A 133 6.57 -12.11 13.04
C THR A 133 7.48 -11.47 11.98
N ALA A 134 8.79 -11.75 12.06
CA ALA A 134 9.75 -11.27 11.05
C ALA A 134 9.39 -11.74 9.64
N ILE A 135 8.85 -12.95 9.50
CA ILE A 135 8.32 -13.45 8.22
C ILE A 135 7.00 -12.76 7.87
N GLY A 136 6.14 -12.45 8.82
CA GLY A 136 4.92 -11.70 8.59
C GLY A 136 5.19 -10.31 8.01
N ASN A 137 6.22 -9.60 8.49
CA ASN A 137 6.62 -8.32 7.90
C ASN A 137 7.02 -8.47 6.43
N ARG A 138 7.82 -9.50 6.09
CA ARG A 138 8.25 -9.82 4.73
C ARG A 138 7.08 -10.27 3.84
N ALA A 139 6.17 -11.08 4.39
CA ALA A 139 5.03 -11.67 3.69
C ALA A 139 3.98 -10.64 3.24
N THR A 140 3.99 -9.41 3.77
CA THR A 140 3.15 -8.31 3.25
C THR A 140 3.38 -8.10 1.76
N MET A 141 4.62 -8.18 1.31
CA MET A 141 4.97 -7.99 -0.10
C MET A 141 4.72 -9.26 -0.94
N TRP A 142 4.77 -10.45 -0.34
CA TRP A 142 4.34 -11.68 -1.00
C TRP A 142 2.83 -11.67 -1.28
N ARG A 143 2.04 -11.15 -0.33
CA ARG A 143 0.62 -10.88 -0.52
C ARG A 143 0.40 -9.92 -1.68
N ASN A 144 1.10 -8.80 -1.66
CA ASN A 144 1.01 -7.77 -2.69
C ASN A 144 1.28 -8.34 -4.10
N TYR A 145 2.35 -9.15 -4.23
CA TYR A 145 2.65 -9.85 -5.49
C TYR A 145 1.53 -10.83 -5.89
N LYS A 146 1.08 -11.68 -4.97
CA LYS A 146 0.04 -12.68 -5.27
C LYS A 146 -1.27 -12.05 -5.69
N GLU A 147 -1.69 -10.99 -5.03
CA GLU A 147 -2.90 -10.22 -5.33
C GLU A 147 -2.74 -9.32 -6.57
N GLN A 148 -1.52 -9.18 -7.09
CA GLN A 148 -1.17 -8.32 -8.24
C GLN A 148 -1.44 -6.84 -7.98
N ASN A 149 -1.19 -6.36 -6.79
CA ASN A 149 -1.20 -4.94 -6.47
C ASN A 149 0.04 -4.28 -7.10
N SER A 150 -0.16 -3.10 -7.71
CA SER A 150 0.94 -2.33 -8.31
C SER A 150 1.66 -1.42 -7.31
N GLY A 151 1.14 -1.30 -6.09
CA GLY A 151 1.75 -0.51 -5.04
C GLY A 151 1.31 -0.94 -3.65
N PHE A 152 2.03 -0.43 -2.66
CA PHE A 152 1.77 -0.67 -1.25
C PHE A 152 1.95 0.62 -0.45
N LEU A 153 1.02 0.91 0.43
CA LEU A 153 1.05 2.07 1.30
C LEU A 153 1.12 1.64 2.77
N TYR A 154 1.95 2.33 3.53
CA TYR A 154 1.90 2.30 4.98
C TYR A 154 1.70 3.72 5.48
N TRP A 155 0.71 3.93 6.32
CA TRP A 155 0.16 5.24 6.65
C TRP A 155 1.18 6.22 7.27
N VAL A 156 2.13 5.72 8.06
CA VAL A 156 3.24 6.50 8.63
C VAL A 156 4.36 5.56 9.07
N VAL A 157 5.60 6.04 9.02
CA VAL A 157 6.78 5.26 9.42
C VAL A 157 7.51 5.82 10.64
N ASN A 158 7.23 7.08 11.00
CA ASN A 158 7.89 7.84 12.07
C ASN A 158 6.88 8.51 13.01
N GLY A 159 5.75 7.85 13.25
CA GLY A 159 4.63 8.37 14.04
C GLY A 159 4.86 8.36 15.55
N PHE A 160 6.10 8.47 16.01
CA PHE A 160 6.42 8.56 17.44
C PHE A 160 6.12 9.94 18.02
N ALA A 161 5.74 9.97 19.30
CA ALA A 161 5.58 11.18 20.10
C ALA A 161 6.44 11.11 21.34
N SER A 162 6.75 12.26 21.95
CA SER A 162 7.55 12.32 23.18
C SER A 162 6.97 11.49 24.32
N VAL A 163 5.65 11.37 24.37
CA VAL A 163 4.91 10.61 25.43
C VAL A 163 4.73 9.15 25.05
N TYR A 164 4.71 8.83 23.75
CA TYR A 164 4.49 7.48 23.23
C TYR A 164 5.58 7.11 22.21
N PRO A 165 6.80 6.75 22.68
CA PRO A 165 7.90 6.49 21.76
C PRO A 165 7.74 5.23 20.90
N LEU A 166 6.83 4.31 21.30
CA LEU A 166 6.60 3.03 20.61
C LEU A 166 5.27 2.97 19.85
N ARG A 167 4.47 4.02 19.90
CA ARG A 167 3.19 4.12 19.20
C ARG A 167 2.80 5.58 18.98
N PRO A 168 2.12 5.92 17.88
CA PRO A 168 1.66 7.29 17.64
C PRO A 168 0.57 7.73 18.62
N ARG A 169 -0.27 6.81 19.07
CA ARG A 169 -1.41 7.02 19.97
C ARG A 169 -1.61 5.80 20.86
N PRO A 170 -2.18 5.97 22.08
CA PRO A 170 -2.35 4.86 23.04
C PRO A 170 -3.20 3.69 22.52
N GLU A 171 -4.20 3.99 21.69
CA GLU A 171 -5.15 3.02 21.15
C GLU A 171 -4.56 2.16 20.03
N LEU A 172 -3.41 2.53 19.47
CA LEU A 172 -2.76 1.76 18.41
C LEU A 172 -1.88 0.66 18.99
N PRO A 173 -1.71 -0.47 18.31
CA PRO A 173 -0.74 -1.49 18.68
C PRO A 173 0.68 -0.90 18.71
N GLU A 174 1.52 -1.45 19.58
CA GLU A 174 2.93 -1.07 19.61
C GLU A 174 3.58 -1.29 18.26
N GLY A 175 4.37 -0.30 17.84
CA GLY A 175 5.09 -0.33 16.58
C GLY A 175 4.23 -0.04 15.34
N ASP A 176 2.90 0.04 15.44
CA ASP A 176 2.09 0.51 14.32
C ASP A 176 2.39 1.98 14.06
N GLY A 177 2.63 2.32 12.80
CA GLY A 177 3.07 3.66 12.39
C GLY A 177 4.53 4.02 12.75
N ILE A 178 5.31 3.10 13.29
CA ILE A 178 6.71 3.34 13.67
C ILE A 178 7.61 2.23 13.10
N LEU A 179 8.29 2.53 12.01
CA LEU A 179 9.34 1.66 11.44
C LEU A 179 10.73 2.28 11.58
N ILE A 180 10.78 3.60 11.83
CA ILE A 180 11.97 4.40 12.04
C ILE A 180 11.85 5.06 13.41
N TYR A 181 12.93 5.05 14.18
CA TYR A 181 12.97 5.58 15.54
C TYR A 181 13.93 6.76 15.64
N PRO A 182 13.67 7.74 16.53
CA PRO A 182 14.62 8.80 16.82
C PRO A 182 15.83 8.21 17.54
N GLY A 183 17.02 8.49 17.05
CA GLY A 183 18.25 7.95 17.61
C GLY A 183 18.54 8.41 19.04
N GLU A 184 18.02 9.58 19.41
CA GLU A 184 18.14 10.12 20.76
C GLU A 184 17.60 9.17 21.83
N SER A 185 16.55 8.40 21.51
CA SER A 185 16.02 7.34 22.39
C SER A 185 17.01 6.20 22.62
N PHE A 186 18.06 6.10 21.81
CA PHE A 186 19.08 5.04 21.85
C PHE A 186 20.50 5.62 22.03
N GLY A 187 20.61 6.86 22.49
CA GLY A 187 21.90 7.51 22.77
C GLY A 187 22.74 7.83 21.52
N THR A 188 22.11 8.01 20.37
CA THR A 188 22.76 8.37 19.11
C THR A 188 22.03 9.57 18.45
N ASN A 189 22.76 10.33 17.62
CA ASN A 189 22.20 11.40 16.79
C ASN A 189 21.77 10.94 15.39
N LYS A 190 21.77 9.62 15.15
CA LYS A 190 21.37 9.01 13.87
C LYS A 190 19.96 8.45 13.96
N ILE A 191 19.27 8.38 12.84
CA ILE A 191 18.01 7.65 12.73
C ILE A 191 18.28 6.16 12.91
N CYS A 192 17.43 5.50 13.72
CA CYS A 192 17.46 4.05 13.93
C CYS A 192 16.32 3.38 13.16
N THR A 193 16.64 2.44 12.29
CA THR A 193 15.65 1.61 11.61
C THR A 193 15.22 0.45 12.51
N SER A 194 14.01 -0.04 12.32
CA SER A 194 13.55 -1.26 13.00
C SER A 194 13.87 -2.51 12.19
N VAL A 195 13.97 -3.65 12.86
CA VAL A 195 14.05 -4.97 12.19
C VAL A 195 12.84 -5.18 11.27
N ARG A 196 11.67 -4.62 11.61
CA ARG A 196 10.44 -4.71 10.80
C ARG A 196 10.62 -4.02 9.45
N LEU A 197 11.24 -2.82 9.42
CA LEU A 197 11.55 -2.11 8.18
C LEU A 197 12.52 -2.93 7.31
N GLU A 198 13.56 -3.51 7.92
CA GLU A 198 14.53 -4.34 7.19
C GLU A 198 13.87 -5.60 6.61
N ARG A 199 12.97 -6.24 7.36
CA ARG A 199 12.24 -7.41 6.87
C ARG A 199 11.20 -7.05 5.80
N TRP A 200 10.59 -5.89 5.91
CA TRP A 200 9.71 -5.38 4.87
C TRP A 200 10.49 -5.06 3.58
N ARG A 201 11.71 -4.49 3.69
CA ARG A 201 12.63 -4.32 2.56
C ARG A 201 12.97 -5.66 1.91
N ASP A 202 13.31 -6.69 2.71
CA ASP A 202 13.53 -8.04 2.19
C ASP A 202 12.32 -8.54 1.37
N GLY A 203 11.11 -8.23 1.83
CA GLY A 203 9.87 -8.57 1.12
C GLY A 203 9.71 -7.81 -0.20
N ALA A 204 10.06 -6.52 -0.23
CA ALA A 204 10.03 -5.72 -1.45
C ALA A 204 11.03 -6.24 -2.51
N GLU A 205 12.23 -6.62 -2.07
CA GLU A 205 13.22 -7.26 -2.95
C GLU A 205 12.71 -8.62 -3.47
N ASP A 206 12.02 -9.41 -2.65
CA ASP A 206 11.39 -10.65 -3.10
C ASP A 206 10.31 -10.39 -4.14
N TYR A 207 9.51 -9.33 -3.97
CA TYR A 207 8.50 -8.91 -4.95
C TYR A 207 9.14 -8.62 -6.31
N ASP A 208 10.20 -7.83 -6.32
CA ASP A 208 10.91 -7.48 -7.56
C ASP A 208 11.50 -8.73 -8.23
N MET A 209 12.10 -9.64 -7.45
CA MET A 209 12.62 -10.90 -7.96
C MET A 209 11.51 -11.81 -8.51
N LEU A 210 10.35 -11.88 -7.84
CA LEU A 210 9.18 -12.61 -8.35
C LEU A 210 8.67 -12.04 -9.68
N VAL A 211 8.67 -10.71 -9.83
CA VAL A 211 8.32 -10.05 -11.10
C VAL A 211 9.33 -10.41 -12.22
N LEU A 212 10.62 -10.41 -11.92
CA LEU A 212 11.65 -10.82 -12.88
C LEU A 212 11.53 -12.31 -13.24
N TYR A 213 11.31 -13.17 -12.24
CA TYR A 213 11.09 -14.60 -12.44
C TYR A 213 9.84 -14.87 -13.31
N GLU A 214 8.74 -14.14 -13.04
CA GLU A 214 7.51 -14.21 -13.84
C GLU A 214 7.75 -13.81 -15.29
N LYS A 215 8.51 -12.74 -15.54
CA LYS A 215 8.87 -12.31 -16.89
C LYS A 215 9.63 -13.39 -17.67
N LYS A 216 10.44 -14.18 -16.98
CA LYS A 216 11.28 -15.23 -17.57
C LYS A 216 10.55 -16.56 -17.74
N LEU A 217 9.82 -17.00 -16.72
CA LEU A 217 9.26 -18.36 -16.61
C LEU A 217 7.73 -18.42 -16.54
N GLY A 218 7.08 -17.25 -16.52
CA GLY A 218 5.63 -17.11 -16.50
C GLY A 218 5.02 -17.10 -15.10
N ARG A 219 3.82 -16.52 -15.03
CA ARG A 219 3.05 -16.31 -13.78
C ARG A 219 2.79 -17.61 -13.02
N SER A 220 2.45 -18.69 -13.73
CA SER A 220 2.15 -19.98 -13.10
C SER A 220 3.35 -20.55 -12.35
N ALA A 221 4.55 -20.45 -12.93
CA ALA A 221 5.79 -20.89 -12.30
C ALA A 221 6.11 -20.05 -11.05
N ALA A 222 5.99 -18.73 -11.15
CA ALA A 222 6.23 -17.83 -10.04
C ALA A 222 5.25 -18.07 -8.88
N LEU A 223 3.96 -18.26 -9.14
CA LEU A 223 2.97 -18.61 -8.12
C LEU A 223 3.23 -19.99 -7.51
N SER A 224 3.62 -20.98 -8.30
CA SER A 224 3.99 -22.30 -7.78
C SER A 224 5.16 -22.22 -6.81
N LEU A 225 6.18 -21.43 -7.15
CA LEU A 225 7.33 -21.20 -6.27
C LEU A 225 6.92 -20.46 -4.99
N LEU A 226 6.16 -19.37 -5.10
CA LEU A 226 5.68 -18.58 -3.97
C LEU A 226 4.79 -19.40 -3.02
N ASN A 227 3.95 -20.29 -3.55
CA ASN A 227 3.03 -21.12 -2.75
C ASN A 227 3.75 -22.09 -1.80
N ASN A 228 5.05 -22.32 -1.96
CA ASN A 228 5.84 -23.08 -0.98
C ASN A 228 6.04 -22.32 0.34
N VAL A 229 5.92 -20.99 0.33
CA VAL A 229 6.14 -20.13 1.50
C VAL A 229 4.92 -19.30 1.87
N TYR A 230 4.05 -18.96 0.90
CA TYR A 230 2.88 -18.12 1.11
C TYR A 230 1.70 -18.60 0.25
N LYS A 231 0.66 -19.09 0.90
CA LYS A 231 -0.59 -19.51 0.24
C LYS A 231 -1.70 -18.48 0.36
N SER A 232 -1.86 -17.89 1.56
CA SER A 232 -2.87 -16.88 1.86
C SER A 232 -2.43 -16.03 3.06
N PRO A 233 -3.14 -14.93 3.39
CA PRO A 233 -2.87 -14.13 4.59
C PRO A 233 -2.81 -14.92 5.89
N SER A 234 -3.61 -15.96 6.02
CA SER A 234 -3.62 -16.84 7.21
C SER A 234 -2.76 -18.11 7.07
N ASN A 235 -2.16 -18.32 5.89
CA ASN A 235 -1.39 -19.54 5.60
C ASN A 235 -0.08 -19.23 4.89
N TYR A 236 0.95 -18.93 5.69
CA TYR A 236 2.32 -18.74 5.22
C TYR A 236 3.31 -19.30 6.25
N THR A 237 4.56 -19.53 5.80
CA THR A 237 5.60 -20.05 6.69
C THR A 237 6.00 -19.04 7.76
N ASP A 238 6.35 -19.52 8.94
CA ASP A 238 7.00 -18.75 10.02
C ASP A 238 8.51 -19.01 10.08
N GLN A 239 9.04 -19.90 9.22
CA GLN A 239 10.42 -20.35 9.27
C GLN A 239 11.29 -19.66 8.23
N SER A 240 12.31 -18.94 8.69
CA SER A 240 13.25 -18.18 7.84
C SER A 240 13.97 -19.04 6.79
N LYS A 241 14.22 -20.31 7.06
CA LYS A 241 14.88 -21.21 6.10
C LYS A 241 14.11 -21.35 4.79
N TYR A 242 12.77 -21.35 4.83
CA TYR A 242 11.96 -21.46 3.62
C TYR A 242 11.93 -20.12 2.83
N ALA A 243 11.92 -18.99 3.53
CA ALA A 243 12.06 -17.69 2.89
C ALA A 243 13.42 -17.50 2.21
N LEU A 244 14.49 -18.01 2.84
CA LEU A 244 15.83 -18.02 2.23
C LEU A 244 15.91 -18.97 1.04
N ALA A 245 15.25 -20.13 1.10
CA ALA A 245 15.17 -21.07 -0.03
C ALA A 245 14.41 -20.47 -1.22
N LEU A 246 13.30 -19.74 -0.96
CA LEU A 246 12.61 -18.98 -2.00
C LEU A 246 13.56 -18.00 -2.69
N ARG A 247 14.24 -17.14 -1.92
CA ARG A 247 15.16 -16.12 -2.46
C ARG A 247 16.30 -16.76 -3.26
N LYS A 248 16.91 -17.82 -2.74
CA LYS A 248 17.96 -18.56 -3.45
C LYS A 248 17.47 -19.06 -4.82
N ASN A 249 16.30 -19.69 -4.84
CA ASN A 249 15.73 -20.23 -6.08
C ASN A 249 15.41 -19.11 -7.09
N LEU A 250 14.88 -17.97 -6.62
CA LEU A 250 14.63 -16.80 -7.47
C LEU A 250 15.93 -16.30 -8.11
N ILE A 251 17.00 -16.10 -7.31
CA ILE A 251 18.30 -15.61 -7.79
C ILE A 251 18.87 -16.57 -8.83
N GLU A 252 18.95 -17.87 -8.53
CA GLU A 252 19.52 -18.87 -9.43
C GLU A 252 18.81 -18.87 -10.79
N ASN A 253 17.49 -18.81 -10.82
CA ASN A 253 16.73 -18.87 -12.08
C ASN A 253 16.64 -17.52 -12.82
N ILE A 254 16.84 -16.39 -12.16
CA ILE A 254 16.88 -15.08 -12.84
C ILE A 254 18.24 -14.86 -13.50
N THR A 255 19.33 -15.33 -12.90
CA THR A 255 20.71 -15.06 -13.35
C THR A 255 21.21 -16.04 -14.42
N GLU A 256 20.64 -17.23 -14.54
CA GLU A 256 20.84 -18.17 -15.64
C GLU A 256 20.11 -17.73 -16.91
#